data_f0cccd4007811d3df2bfd79065cdcc6e
#
_entry.id   f0cccd4007811d3df2bfd79065cdcc6e
#
_cell.length_a   1.000
_cell.length_b   1.000
_cell.length_c   1.000
_cell.angle_alpha   90.00
_cell.angle_beta   90.00
_cell.angle_gamma   90.00
#
_symmetry.space_group_name_H-M   'P 1'
#
loop_
_entity.id
_entity.type
_entity.pdbx_description
1 polymer ?
#
loop_
_entity_poly.entity_id
_entity_poly.type
_entity_poly.pdbx_seq_one_letter_code
_entity_poly.pdbx_strand_id
1 'polypeptide(L)'
;MEIVEGRAEIDDVRAFVEELDAIGDQYGLTVQAFDARYVADAAHLRRAVDLAVRERERGDGIADDAGVEVLLYAAGRRQIDRALEMGVSEGACPVVAVAVDTAEHEWAGDPIGERERPASDRERKAAAEIGGLLEPARTLDADGNRLRSYFDITDRELAATDGTVSDLVRERAALLVVDR
;
A
#
# COMPACT_ATOMS: atom_id res chain seq x y z
N MET A 1 10.85 5.74 -2.17
CA MET A 1 9.75 5.52 -1.22
C MET A 1 10.26 4.77 0.00
N GLU A 2 9.71 5.07 1.17
CA GLU A 2 9.97 4.34 2.42
C GLU A 2 8.74 3.55 2.84
N ILE A 3 8.96 2.40 3.48
CA ILE A 3 7.93 1.55 4.08
C ILE A 3 8.20 1.51 5.59
N VAL A 4 7.20 1.85 6.38
CA VAL A 4 7.27 1.88 7.85
C VAL A 4 6.33 0.84 8.42
N GLU A 5 6.85 -0.02 9.28
CA GLU A 5 6.08 -1.07 9.96
C GLU A 5 5.96 -0.78 11.45
N GLY A 6 4.81 -1.07 12.03
CA GLY A 6 4.61 -0.94 13.47
C GLY A 6 3.20 -1.30 13.90
N ARG A 7 2.89 -1.04 15.16
CA ARG A 7 1.54 -1.19 15.71
C ARG A 7 1.05 0.14 16.24
N ALA A 8 -0.25 0.37 16.14
CA ALA A 8 -0.90 1.51 16.74
C ALA A 8 -2.14 1.06 17.50
N GLU A 9 -2.42 1.72 18.62
CA GLU A 9 -3.75 1.70 19.25
C GLU A 9 -4.50 2.91 18.70
N ILE A 10 -5.47 2.69 17.84
CA ILE A 10 -6.17 3.74 17.10
C ILE A 10 -7.54 3.95 17.73
N ASP A 11 -7.71 5.06 18.44
CA ASP A 11 -8.99 5.44 19.05
C ASP A 11 -9.95 6.07 18.03
N ASP A 12 -9.40 6.81 17.04
CA ASP A 12 -10.12 7.49 15.98
C ASP A 12 -9.31 7.39 14.68
N VAL A 13 -9.84 6.63 13.72
CA VAL A 13 -9.18 6.41 12.42
C VAL A 13 -8.98 7.73 11.68
N ARG A 14 -9.95 8.64 11.74
CA ARG A 14 -9.87 9.92 11.05
C ARG A 14 -8.74 10.78 11.61
N ALA A 15 -8.65 10.89 12.93
CA ALA A 15 -7.57 11.65 13.59
C ALA A 15 -6.20 11.05 13.26
N PHE A 16 -6.07 9.74 13.26
CA PHE A 16 -4.83 9.06 12.89
C PHE A 16 -4.43 9.32 11.43
N VAL A 17 -5.38 9.29 10.50
CA VAL A 17 -5.13 9.60 9.09
C VAL A 17 -4.76 11.08 8.92
N GLU A 18 -5.45 12.00 9.60
CA GLU A 18 -5.11 13.43 9.56
C GLU A 18 -3.68 13.72 10.07
N GLU A 19 -3.17 12.97 11.05
CA GLU A 19 -1.76 13.07 11.49
C GLU A 19 -0.79 12.59 10.40
N LEU A 20 -1.10 11.50 9.71
CA LEU A 20 -0.30 11.00 8.60
C LEU A 20 -0.31 11.95 7.41
N ASP A 21 -1.47 12.52 7.09
CA ASP A 21 -1.62 13.53 6.02
C ASP A 21 -0.80 14.79 6.33
N ALA A 22 -0.79 15.24 7.60
CA ALA A 22 0.02 16.38 8.02
C ALA A 22 1.52 16.12 7.83
N ILE A 23 2.00 14.90 8.08
CA ILE A 23 3.39 14.52 7.77
C ILE A 23 3.62 14.55 6.26
N GLY A 24 2.71 14.00 5.48
CA GLY A 24 2.76 14.05 4.02
C GLY A 24 2.88 15.48 3.50
N ASP A 25 2.01 16.36 3.95
CA ASP A 25 1.98 17.78 3.58
C ASP A 25 3.28 18.50 3.96
N GLN A 26 3.81 18.26 5.17
CA GLN A 26 5.06 18.86 5.65
C GLN A 26 6.26 18.56 4.73
N TYR A 27 6.32 17.36 4.17
CA TYR A 27 7.42 16.92 3.32
C TYR A 27 7.10 16.96 1.82
N GLY A 28 5.87 17.30 1.44
CA GLY A 28 5.41 17.26 0.05
C GLY A 28 5.39 15.85 -0.52
N LEU A 29 4.88 14.90 0.26
CA LEU A 29 4.84 13.47 -0.05
C LEU A 29 3.41 12.96 0.03
N THR A 30 3.17 11.85 -0.66
CA THR A 30 1.98 11.03 -0.42
C THR A 30 2.30 10.03 0.70
N VAL A 31 1.46 10.00 1.73
CA VAL A 31 1.52 9.01 2.81
C VAL A 31 0.23 8.19 2.78
N GLN A 32 0.36 6.87 2.79
CA GLN A 32 -0.78 5.96 2.87
C GLN A 32 -0.50 4.85 3.87
N ALA A 33 -1.41 4.66 4.83
CA ALA A 33 -1.35 3.58 5.80
C ALA A 33 -2.34 2.47 5.48
N PHE A 34 -1.96 1.26 5.84
CA PHE A 34 -2.71 0.03 5.63
C PHE A 34 -2.74 -0.79 6.91
N ASP A 35 -3.78 -1.58 7.08
CA ASP A 35 -3.76 -2.71 7.98
C ASP A 35 -2.83 -3.79 7.37
N ALA A 36 -1.71 -4.02 8.01
CA ALA A 36 -0.67 -4.91 7.50
C ALA A 36 -1.16 -6.35 7.27
N ARG A 37 -2.26 -6.75 7.91
CA ARG A 37 -2.88 -8.07 7.73
C ARG A 37 -3.37 -8.33 6.30
N TYR A 38 -3.57 -7.27 5.51
CA TYR A 38 -4.02 -7.34 4.11
C TYR A 38 -2.90 -7.08 3.10
N VAL A 39 -1.69 -6.80 3.57
CA VAL A 39 -0.52 -6.55 2.71
C VAL A 39 0.33 -7.80 2.63
N ALA A 40 0.56 -8.30 1.42
CA ALA A 40 1.30 -9.54 1.23
C ALA A 40 2.78 -9.40 1.59
N ASP A 41 3.41 -8.33 1.13
CA ASP A 41 4.82 -8.03 1.35
C ASP A 41 5.16 -6.59 0.86
N ALA A 42 6.42 -6.19 1.02
CA ALA A 42 6.91 -4.89 0.55
C ALA A 42 6.84 -4.74 -0.99
N ALA A 43 7.00 -5.82 -1.75
CA ALA A 43 6.91 -5.79 -3.21
C ALA A 43 5.48 -5.51 -3.68
N HIS A 44 4.47 -5.98 -2.95
CA HIS A 44 3.07 -5.66 -3.18
C HIS A 44 2.82 -4.14 -3.10
N LEU A 45 3.33 -3.48 -2.06
CA LEU A 45 3.17 -2.02 -1.91
C LEU A 45 3.94 -1.24 -2.98
N ARG A 46 5.19 -1.65 -3.29
CA ARG A 46 5.95 -1.02 -4.38
C ARG A 46 5.20 -1.12 -5.70
N ARG A 47 4.65 -2.30 -5.98
CA ARG A 47 3.86 -2.53 -7.19
C ARG A 47 2.63 -1.64 -7.26
N ALA A 48 1.90 -1.50 -6.15
CA ALA A 48 0.73 -0.64 -6.05
C ALA A 48 1.09 0.83 -6.33
N VAL A 49 2.16 1.33 -5.71
CA VAL A 49 2.65 2.70 -5.93
C VAL A 49 3.06 2.92 -7.38
N ASP A 50 3.86 2.02 -7.97
CA ASP A 50 4.30 2.12 -9.36
C ASP A 50 3.12 2.20 -10.34
N LEU A 51 2.08 1.39 -10.11
CA LEU A 51 0.89 1.38 -10.95
C LEU A 51 0.06 2.65 -10.77
N ALA A 52 -0.15 3.08 -9.52
CA ALA A 52 -0.90 4.29 -9.21
C ALA A 52 -0.26 5.53 -9.85
N VAL A 53 1.05 5.70 -9.70
CA VAL A 53 1.78 6.83 -10.32
C VAL A 53 1.68 6.77 -11.83
N ARG A 54 1.96 5.62 -12.44
CA ARG A 54 1.93 5.45 -13.89
C ARG A 54 0.57 5.80 -14.49
N GLU A 55 -0.52 5.33 -13.90
CA GLU A 55 -1.86 5.59 -14.45
C GLU A 55 -2.30 7.04 -14.21
N ARG A 56 -1.90 7.66 -13.10
CA ARG A 56 -2.11 9.10 -12.89
C ARG A 56 -1.35 9.95 -13.91
N GLU A 57 -0.10 9.64 -14.22
CA GLU A 57 0.69 10.32 -15.27
C GLU A 57 0.04 10.22 -16.66
N ARG A 58 -0.66 9.12 -16.94
CA ARG A 58 -1.40 8.91 -18.19
C ARG A 58 -2.74 9.64 -18.22
N GLY A 59 -3.19 10.18 -17.12
CA GLY A 59 -4.51 10.76 -16.98
C GLY A 59 -5.63 9.73 -16.78
N ASP A 60 -5.27 8.50 -16.48
CA ASP A 60 -6.17 7.36 -16.29
C ASP A 60 -6.39 7.02 -14.78
N GLY A 61 -6.00 7.93 -13.88
CA GLY A 61 -6.20 7.76 -12.43
C GLY A 61 -7.66 7.51 -12.07
N ILE A 62 -7.87 6.66 -11.04
CA ILE A 62 -9.20 6.27 -10.54
C ILE A 62 -9.68 7.27 -9.51
N ALA A 63 -8.76 7.78 -8.67
CA ALA A 63 -9.04 8.71 -7.59
C ALA A 63 -8.29 10.04 -7.77
N ASP A 64 -8.89 11.14 -7.26
CA ASP A 64 -8.23 12.45 -7.26
C ASP A 64 -7.08 12.50 -6.27
N ASP A 65 -7.24 11.88 -5.10
CA ASP A 65 -6.22 11.77 -4.07
C ASP A 65 -5.20 10.68 -4.38
N ALA A 66 -3.90 10.98 -4.23
CA ALA A 66 -2.83 10.06 -4.57
C ALA A 66 -2.70 8.88 -3.58
N GLY A 67 -3.00 9.10 -2.29
CA GLY A 67 -3.00 8.05 -1.27
C GLY A 67 -4.14 7.06 -1.52
N VAL A 68 -5.34 7.59 -1.81
CA VAL A 68 -6.49 6.76 -2.19
C VAL A 68 -6.20 5.97 -3.47
N GLU A 69 -5.53 6.59 -4.45
CA GLU A 69 -5.11 5.87 -5.67
C GLU A 69 -4.21 4.68 -5.34
N VAL A 70 -3.19 4.89 -4.51
CA VAL A 70 -2.30 3.81 -4.04
C VAL A 70 -3.08 2.73 -3.30
N LEU A 71 -4.06 3.11 -2.46
CA LEU A 71 -4.92 2.17 -1.75
C LEU A 71 -5.73 1.29 -2.71
N LEU A 72 -6.32 1.89 -3.75
CA LEU A 72 -7.10 1.16 -4.75
C LEU A 72 -6.25 0.13 -5.50
N TYR A 73 -5.02 0.52 -5.89
CA TYR A 73 -4.09 -0.41 -6.53
C TYR A 73 -3.60 -1.50 -5.58
N ALA A 74 -3.29 -1.18 -4.32
CA ALA A 74 -2.93 -2.17 -3.32
C ALA A 74 -4.07 -3.16 -3.06
N ALA A 75 -5.30 -2.67 -3.00
CA ALA A 75 -6.49 -3.52 -2.82
C ALA A 75 -6.88 -4.32 -4.08
N GLY A 76 -6.34 -3.97 -5.26
CA GLY A 76 -6.76 -4.55 -6.54
C GLY A 76 -8.25 -4.30 -6.83
N ARG A 77 -8.77 -3.14 -6.42
CA ARG A 77 -10.21 -2.84 -6.46
C ARG A 77 -10.47 -1.40 -6.88
N ARG A 78 -11.48 -1.18 -7.72
CA ARG A 78 -11.92 0.17 -8.13
C ARG A 78 -12.92 0.80 -7.15
N GLN A 79 -13.62 -0.01 -6.37
CA GLN A 79 -14.60 0.48 -5.40
C GLN A 79 -13.87 0.89 -4.11
N ILE A 80 -13.96 2.17 -3.77
CA ILE A 80 -13.32 2.75 -2.57
C ILE A 80 -13.78 2.01 -1.30
N ASP A 81 -15.08 1.73 -1.16
CA ASP A 81 -15.64 1.05 0.03
C ASP A 81 -14.94 -0.30 0.28
N ARG A 82 -14.65 -1.03 -0.79
CA ARG A 82 -13.96 -2.32 -0.72
C ARG A 82 -12.47 -2.17 -0.47
N ALA A 83 -11.85 -1.14 -1.02
CA ALA A 83 -10.44 -0.85 -0.80
C ALA A 83 -10.19 -0.40 0.65
N LEU A 84 -11.12 0.35 1.25
CA LEU A 84 -11.03 0.82 2.64
C LEU A 84 -10.98 -0.32 3.66
N GLU A 85 -11.44 -1.54 3.33
CA GLU A 85 -11.25 -2.72 4.18
C GLU A 85 -9.75 -3.03 4.42
N MET A 86 -8.88 -2.59 3.51
CA MET A 86 -7.43 -2.71 3.62
C MET A 86 -6.80 -1.53 4.40
N GLY A 87 -7.57 -0.49 4.69
CA GLY A 87 -7.15 0.65 5.51
C GLY A 87 -7.00 0.28 6.98
N VAL A 88 -6.43 1.19 7.76
CA VAL A 88 -6.33 1.04 9.22
C VAL A 88 -7.71 1.05 9.88
N SER A 89 -7.82 0.41 11.03
CA SER A 89 -9.06 0.28 11.80
C SER A 89 -8.87 0.67 13.26
N GLU A 90 -9.95 1.02 13.96
CA GLU A 90 -9.95 1.29 15.39
C GLU A 90 -9.45 0.09 16.21
N GLY A 91 -8.85 0.38 17.35
CA GLY A 91 -8.23 -0.57 18.29
C GLY A 91 -6.79 -0.91 17.92
N ALA A 92 -6.32 -2.05 18.40
CA ALA A 92 -4.96 -2.54 18.15
C ALA A 92 -4.79 -2.96 16.67
N CYS A 93 -4.15 -2.12 15.89
CA CYS A 93 -3.95 -2.31 14.46
C CYS A 93 -2.47 -2.53 14.14
N PRO A 94 -2.09 -3.62 13.47
CA PRO A 94 -0.77 -3.75 12.85
C PRO A 94 -0.76 -2.88 11.60
N VAL A 95 0.10 -1.88 11.60
CA VAL A 95 0.18 -0.85 10.55
C VAL A 95 1.38 -1.09 9.67
N VAL A 96 1.20 -0.92 8.37
CA VAL A 96 2.27 -0.62 7.44
C VAL A 96 1.91 0.65 6.67
N ALA A 97 2.85 1.60 6.59
CA ALA A 97 2.66 2.84 5.89
C ALA A 97 3.72 3.02 4.80
N VAL A 98 3.35 3.69 3.72
CA VAL A 98 4.27 4.14 2.68
C VAL A 98 4.38 5.64 2.71
N ALA A 99 5.59 6.16 2.55
CA ALA A 99 5.87 7.57 2.30
C ALA A 99 6.59 7.68 0.94
N VAL A 100 5.99 8.35 -0.01
CA VAL A 100 6.48 8.39 -1.39
C VAL A 100 6.26 9.76 -2.03
N ASP A 101 7.27 10.19 -2.77
CA ASP A 101 7.17 11.33 -3.67
C ASP A 101 6.51 10.89 -4.98
N THR A 102 5.20 11.00 -5.07
CA THR A 102 4.46 10.57 -6.27
C THR A 102 4.68 11.49 -7.48
N ALA A 103 5.15 12.72 -7.25
CA ALA A 103 5.46 13.66 -8.34
C ALA A 103 6.84 13.39 -8.99
N GLU A 104 7.80 12.89 -8.21
CA GLU A 104 9.16 12.55 -8.69
C GLU A 104 9.38 11.03 -8.78
N HIS A 105 8.34 10.23 -8.57
CA HIS A 105 8.43 8.78 -8.65
C HIS A 105 8.48 8.35 -10.11
N GLU A 106 9.63 7.87 -10.54
CA GLU A 106 9.78 7.26 -11.87
C GLU A 106 9.35 5.79 -11.82
N TRP A 107 8.44 5.41 -12.73
CA TRP A 107 8.08 4.00 -12.88
C TRP A 107 9.31 3.18 -13.29
N ALA A 108 9.70 2.25 -12.44
CA ALA A 108 10.91 1.45 -12.65
C ALA A 108 10.78 0.38 -13.75
N GLY A 109 9.60 0.21 -14.35
CA GLY A 109 9.34 -0.85 -15.33
C GLY A 109 9.46 -2.25 -14.74
N ASP A 110 9.30 -2.36 -13.42
CA ASP A 110 9.39 -3.62 -12.68
C ASP A 110 8.00 -4.24 -12.48
N PRO A 111 7.65 -5.29 -13.23
CA PRO A 111 6.32 -5.90 -13.17
C PRO A 111 6.04 -6.62 -11.84
N ILE A 112 7.05 -6.93 -11.05
CA ILE A 112 6.94 -7.70 -9.81
C ILE A 112 7.19 -6.87 -8.55
N GLY A 113 7.65 -5.62 -8.66
CA GLY A 113 7.87 -4.71 -7.52
C GLY A 113 9.08 -5.08 -6.65
N GLU A 114 10.03 -5.84 -7.18
CA GLU A 114 11.22 -6.28 -6.41
C GLU A 114 12.31 -5.21 -6.34
N ARG A 115 12.36 -4.27 -7.28
CA ARG A 115 13.39 -3.25 -7.31
C ARG A 115 13.14 -2.19 -6.25
N GLU A 116 14.14 -2.00 -5.40
CA GLU A 116 14.16 -0.91 -4.45
C GLU A 116 14.83 0.31 -5.07
N ARG A 117 14.12 1.43 -5.06
CA ARG A 117 14.68 2.73 -5.38
C ARG A 117 15.21 3.35 -4.09
N PRO A 118 16.41 3.98 -4.10
CA PRO A 118 16.88 4.73 -2.94
C PRO A 118 15.85 5.79 -2.53
N ALA A 119 15.50 5.81 -1.27
CA ALA A 119 14.61 6.84 -0.74
C ALA A 119 15.30 8.21 -0.70
N SER A 120 14.53 9.26 -0.95
CA SER A 120 14.99 10.64 -0.80
C SER A 120 15.14 11.03 0.68
N ASP A 121 15.83 12.13 0.96
CA ASP A 121 15.94 12.65 2.32
C ASP A 121 14.58 13.03 2.92
N ARG A 122 13.65 13.52 2.08
CA ARG A 122 12.28 13.84 2.51
C ARG A 122 11.52 12.59 2.92
N GLU A 123 11.59 11.54 2.12
CA GLU A 123 10.95 10.24 2.40
C GLU A 123 11.50 9.63 3.69
N ARG A 124 12.82 9.65 3.92
CA ARG A 124 13.42 9.16 5.18
C ARG A 124 12.99 9.94 6.40
N LYS A 125 12.87 11.26 6.31
CA LYS A 125 12.41 12.10 7.42
C LYS A 125 10.94 11.84 7.74
N ALA A 126 10.09 11.80 6.72
CA ALA A 126 8.68 11.45 6.90
C ALA A 126 8.51 10.04 7.52
N ALA A 127 9.27 9.06 7.04
CA ALA A 127 9.27 7.72 7.60
C ALA A 127 9.67 7.68 9.08
N ALA A 128 10.65 8.50 9.49
CA ALA A 128 11.04 8.62 10.88
C ALA A 128 9.92 9.22 11.76
N GLU A 129 9.20 10.22 11.27
CA GLU A 129 8.05 10.81 11.98
C GLU A 129 6.88 9.84 12.06
N ILE A 130 6.54 9.15 10.95
CA ILE A 130 5.53 8.08 10.94
C ILE A 130 5.89 6.99 11.94
N GLY A 131 7.17 6.57 11.99
CA GLY A 131 7.66 5.60 12.96
C GLY A 131 7.51 6.07 14.41
N GLY A 132 7.50 7.39 14.66
CA GLY A 132 7.23 7.97 15.97
C GLY A 132 5.78 7.84 16.44
N LEU A 133 4.83 7.63 15.53
CA LEU A 133 3.42 7.38 15.82
C LEU A 133 3.13 5.89 16.09
N LEU A 134 4.08 5.01 15.80
CA LEU A 134 3.90 3.57 15.88
C LEU A 134 4.78 2.94 16.95
N GLU A 135 4.27 1.91 17.59
CA GLU A 135 5.13 1.00 18.37
C GLU A 135 5.91 0.11 17.37
N PRO A 136 7.26 0.11 17.41
CA PRO A 136 8.07 -0.64 16.46
C PRO A 136 7.76 -2.13 16.47
N ALA A 137 7.37 -2.67 15.33
CA ALA A 137 7.09 -4.10 15.17
C ALA A 137 7.24 -4.49 13.69
N ARG A 138 7.62 -5.75 13.44
CA ARG A 138 7.47 -6.32 12.11
C ARG A 138 6.02 -6.74 11.91
N THR A 139 5.38 -6.25 10.87
CA THR A 139 3.94 -6.47 10.61
C THR A 139 3.67 -7.06 9.22
N LEU A 140 4.64 -7.02 8.32
CA LEU A 140 4.54 -7.65 6.99
C LEU A 140 4.78 -9.18 7.09
N ASP A 141 3.93 -9.86 7.86
CA ASP A 141 3.86 -11.32 7.98
C ASP A 141 2.38 -11.74 7.91
N ALA A 142 1.78 -11.43 6.76
CA ALA A 142 0.34 -11.58 6.57
C ALA A 142 -0.08 -13.06 6.56
N ASP A 143 -1.20 -13.35 7.22
CA ASP A 143 -1.85 -14.66 7.13
C ASP A 143 -2.32 -14.92 5.70
N GLY A 144 -1.72 -15.93 5.07
CA GLY A 144 -2.07 -16.35 3.71
C GLY A 144 -3.57 -16.66 3.51
N ASN A 145 -4.28 -17.12 4.54
CA ASN A 145 -5.73 -17.36 4.46
C ASN A 145 -6.52 -16.05 4.39
N ARG A 146 -6.09 -15.03 5.14
CA ARG A 146 -6.71 -13.69 5.06
C ARG A 146 -6.52 -13.07 3.69
N LEU A 147 -5.30 -13.12 3.16
CA LEU A 147 -5.01 -12.64 1.81
C LEU A 147 -5.85 -13.37 0.76
N ARG A 148 -5.92 -14.69 0.83
CA ARG A 148 -6.73 -15.49 -0.09
C ARG A 148 -8.19 -15.10 -0.04
N SER A 149 -8.74 -14.89 1.16
CA SER A 149 -10.13 -14.47 1.34
C SER A 149 -10.38 -13.07 0.79
N TYR A 150 -9.50 -12.12 1.08
CA TYR A 150 -9.67 -10.72 0.65
C TYR A 150 -9.52 -10.55 -0.86
N PHE A 151 -8.52 -11.20 -1.46
CA PHE A 151 -8.23 -11.12 -2.90
C PHE A 151 -8.97 -12.17 -3.75
N ASP A 152 -9.88 -12.94 -3.17
CA ASP A 152 -10.65 -14.00 -3.84
C ASP A 152 -9.75 -15.02 -4.56
N ILE A 153 -8.64 -15.42 -3.91
CA ILE A 153 -7.67 -16.38 -4.45
C ILE A 153 -8.14 -17.82 -4.13
N THR A 154 -8.42 -18.58 -5.16
CA THR A 154 -8.91 -19.94 -5.06
C THR A 154 -7.78 -21.00 -5.04
N ASP A 155 -8.06 -22.19 -4.49
CA ASP A 155 -7.13 -23.34 -4.57
C ASP A 155 -6.81 -23.72 -6.03
N ARG A 156 -7.77 -23.51 -6.95
CA ARG A 156 -7.59 -23.79 -8.36
C ARG A 156 -6.58 -22.85 -9.01
N GLU A 157 -6.61 -21.56 -8.65
CA GLU A 157 -5.62 -20.58 -9.15
C GLU A 157 -4.23 -20.91 -8.61
N LEU A 158 -4.10 -21.21 -7.32
CA LEU A 158 -2.82 -21.63 -6.73
C LEU A 158 -2.27 -22.91 -7.36
N ALA A 159 -3.13 -23.87 -7.67
CA ALA A 159 -2.72 -25.11 -8.32
C ALA A 159 -2.37 -24.94 -9.83
N ALA A 160 -2.81 -23.87 -10.45
CA ALA A 160 -2.56 -23.58 -11.85
C ALA A 160 -1.29 -22.74 -12.09
N THR A 161 -0.62 -22.29 -11.04
CA THR A 161 0.60 -21.49 -11.11
C THR A 161 1.69 -22.08 -10.23
N ASP A 162 2.94 -21.83 -10.59
CA ASP A 162 4.09 -22.11 -9.72
C ASP A 162 4.32 -20.96 -8.69
N GLY A 163 3.47 -19.93 -8.72
CA GLY A 163 3.55 -18.75 -7.87
C GLY A 163 2.96 -18.96 -6.47
N THR A 164 3.27 -18.04 -5.59
CA THR A 164 2.77 -17.96 -4.21
C THR A 164 1.47 -17.13 -4.12
N VAL A 165 0.86 -17.10 -2.92
CA VAL A 165 -0.26 -16.18 -2.64
C VAL A 165 0.15 -14.72 -2.88
N SER A 166 1.38 -14.34 -2.48
CA SER A 166 1.91 -12.99 -2.69
C SER A 166 2.04 -12.64 -4.18
N ASP A 167 2.41 -13.60 -5.03
CA ASP A 167 2.47 -13.38 -6.48
C ASP A 167 1.08 -13.10 -7.07
N LEU A 168 0.08 -13.86 -6.66
CA LEU A 168 -1.30 -13.67 -7.09
C LEU A 168 -1.89 -12.35 -6.57
N VAL A 169 -1.53 -11.91 -5.36
CA VAL A 169 -1.92 -10.59 -4.84
C VAL A 169 -1.34 -9.46 -5.72
N ARG A 170 -0.05 -9.54 -6.07
CA ARG A 170 0.59 -8.57 -6.97
C ARG A 170 -0.03 -8.58 -8.37
N GLU A 171 -0.48 -9.74 -8.84
CA GLU A 171 -1.22 -9.86 -10.10
C GLU A 171 -2.59 -9.15 -10.04
N ARG A 172 -3.34 -9.27 -8.92
CA ARG A 172 -4.60 -8.53 -8.71
C ARG A 172 -4.40 -7.02 -8.82
N ALA A 173 -3.35 -6.48 -8.19
CA ALA A 173 -2.99 -5.08 -8.34
C ALA A 173 -2.75 -4.70 -9.81
N ALA A 174 -2.04 -5.54 -10.56
CA ALA A 174 -1.75 -5.30 -11.97
C ALA A 174 -2.99 -5.39 -12.87
N LEU A 175 -3.92 -6.30 -12.59
CA LEU A 175 -5.16 -6.47 -13.36
C LEU A 175 -6.08 -5.25 -13.27
N LEU A 176 -5.98 -4.44 -12.23
CA LEU A 176 -6.77 -3.23 -12.07
C LEU A 176 -6.56 -2.23 -13.23
N VAL A 177 -5.40 -2.25 -13.86
CA VAL A 177 -5.09 -1.43 -15.06
C VAL A 177 -5.90 -1.90 -16.28
N VAL A 178 -6.21 -3.19 -16.37
CA VAL A 178 -6.85 -3.81 -17.54
C VAL A 178 -8.37 -3.79 -17.44
N ASP A 179 -8.91 -3.87 -16.22
CA ASP A 179 -10.35 -3.87 -15.95
C ASP A 179 -10.91 -2.43 -15.98
N ARG A 180 -11.01 -1.86 -17.18
CA ARG A 180 -11.54 -0.50 -17.46
C ARG A 180 -12.99 -0.52 -17.86
#